data_4e62492bf2bcfa53496904018fa89778
#
_entry.id   4e62492bf2bcfa53496904018fa89778
#
_cell.length_a   1.000
_cell.length_b   1.000
_cell.length_c   1.000
_cell.angle_alpha   90.00
_cell.angle_beta   90.00
_cell.angle_gamma   90.00
#
_symmetry.space_group_name_H-M   'P 1'
#
loop_
_entity.id
_entity.type
_entity.pdbx_description
1 polymer ?
#
loop_
_entity_poly.entity_id
_entity_poly.type
_entity_poly.pdbx_seq_one_letter_code
_entity_poly.pdbx_strand_id
1 'polypeptide(L)'
;MKMSQIIEEACKEASVYRDAGIDGVIIENMHDIPYSFSVGPEVCACMTAVCAAVRGICPALPLGVQILSSANQQALAVALASGLDFIRAEGFVFSHVADEGLLNACAGDLLRYRRQIGAEHVQIFTDIKKKHSSHALTSDVSIEETARAAEFFLSDGLVITGAATGVEADLRELRGVSQSVRIPVLIGSGVTYDNVEHYLDATGMIIGSHFKEGGHWANAVDPEKVKRFVGKIHDLRK
;
A
#
# COMPACT_ATOMS: atom_id res chain seq x y z
N MET A 1 23.23 5.69 3.75
CA MET A 1 22.71 5.85 5.14
C MET A 1 23.00 4.59 5.92
N LYS A 2 23.28 4.67 7.25
CA LYS A 2 23.44 3.47 8.08
C LYS A 2 22.07 2.89 8.43
N MET A 3 21.98 1.56 8.60
CA MET A 3 20.73 0.89 8.93
C MET A 3 20.07 1.44 10.21
N SER A 4 20.87 1.78 11.22
CA SER A 4 20.37 2.40 12.46
C SER A 4 19.67 3.75 12.22
N GLN A 5 20.14 4.56 11.28
CA GLN A 5 19.53 5.84 10.92
C GLN A 5 18.19 5.64 10.17
N ILE A 6 18.14 4.61 9.30
CA ILE A 6 16.88 4.26 8.58
C ILE A 6 15.82 3.84 9.59
N ILE A 7 16.18 2.99 10.55
CA ILE A 7 15.27 2.54 11.61
C ILE A 7 14.78 3.72 12.45
N GLU A 8 15.70 4.60 12.86
CA GLU A 8 15.36 5.79 13.67
C GLU A 8 14.38 6.71 12.94
N GLU A 9 14.63 7.00 11.67
CA GLU A 9 13.71 7.83 10.84
C GLU A 9 12.34 7.17 10.65
N ALA A 10 12.31 5.89 10.33
CA ALA A 10 11.04 5.16 10.18
C ALA A 10 10.23 5.15 11.49
N CYS A 11 10.89 4.93 12.63
CA CYS A 11 10.26 5.00 13.94
C CYS A 11 9.76 6.42 14.28
N LYS A 12 10.52 7.44 13.93
CA LYS A 12 10.13 8.85 14.12
C LYS A 12 8.87 9.18 13.30
N GLU A 13 8.85 8.84 12.00
CA GLU A 13 7.68 9.07 11.15
C GLU A 13 6.45 8.27 11.63
N ALA A 14 6.63 6.99 11.98
CA ALA A 14 5.55 6.16 12.50
C ALA A 14 4.97 6.71 13.82
N SER A 15 5.80 7.30 14.69
CA SER A 15 5.35 7.96 15.90
C SER A 15 4.47 9.18 15.60
N VAL A 16 4.83 9.98 14.59
CA VAL A 16 4.01 11.12 14.16
C VAL A 16 2.61 10.65 13.72
N TYR A 17 2.54 9.60 12.92
CA TYR A 17 1.26 9.04 12.47
C TYR A 17 0.44 8.49 13.63
N ARG A 18 1.05 7.68 14.51
CA ARG A 18 0.40 7.12 15.69
C ARG A 18 -0.17 8.23 16.59
N ASP A 19 0.66 9.23 16.91
CA ASP A 19 0.31 10.30 17.86
C ASP A 19 -0.75 11.25 17.27
N ALA A 20 -0.85 11.34 15.95
CA ALA A 20 -1.93 12.05 15.25
C ALA A 20 -3.25 11.26 15.19
N GLY A 21 -3.25 9.96 15.49
CA GLY A 21 -4.46 9.13 15.47
C GLY A 21 -4.81 8.54 14.09
N ILE A 22 -3.81 8.25 13.25
CA ILE A 22 -4.02 7.50 12.00
C ILE A 22 -4.51 6.08 12.32
N ASP A 23 -5.38 5.53 11.46
CA ASP A 23 -5.99 4.22 11.64
C ASP A 23 -5.05 3.04 11.34
N GLY A 24 -3.96 3.26 10.57
CA GLY A 24 -2.94 2.25 10.24
C GLY A 24 -1.78 2.86 9.45
N VAL A 25 -0.68 2.14 9.33
CA VAL A 25 0.52 2.59 8.60
C VAL A 25 1.02 1.49 7.67
N ILE A 26 1.47 1.88 6.47
CA ILE A 26 2.17 1.01 5.52
C ILE A 26 3.63 1.46 5.45
N ILE A 27 4.55 0.50 5.56
CA ILE A 27 5.99 0.72 5.45
C ILE A 27 6.42 0.29 4.04
N GLU A 28 7.08 1.19 3.31
CA GLU A 28 7.51 0.96 1.93
C GLU A 28 8.99 1.32 1.76
N ASN A 29 9.73 0.54 0.94
CA ASN A 29 11.13 0.83 0.63
C ASN A 29 11.28 1.88 -0.51
N MET A 30 10.49 2.97 -0.46
CA MET A 30 10.41 3.98 -1.53
C MET A 30 11.75 4.63 -1.91
N HIS A 31 12.71 4.70 -0.99
CA HIS A 31 14.03 5.28 -1.24
C HIS A 31 15.05 4.30 -1.82
N ASP A 32 14.67 3.04 -2.03
CA ASP A 32 15.53 1.96 -2.54
C ASP A 32 15.50 1.90 -4.08
N ILE A 33 15.82 3.02 -4.70
CA ILE A 33 15.81 3.19 -6.17
C ILE A 33 17.18 2.87 -6.79
N PRO A 34 17.21 2.24 -8.00
CA PRO A 34 16.06 1.77 -8.80
C PRO A 34 15.45 0.48 -8.27
N TYR A 35 14.12 0.34 -8.40
CA TYR A 35 13.42 -0.87 -7.97
C TYR A 35 13.71 -2.06 -8.88
N SER A 36 13.57 -3.28 -8.34
CA SER A 36 13.66 -4.51 -9.13
C SER A 36 12.55 -5.49 -8.73
N PHE A 37 12.16 -6.39 -9.64
CA PHE A 37 11.15 -7.41 -9.34
C PHE A 37 11.60 -8.45 -8.31
N SER A 38 12.90 -8.71 -8.28
CA SER A 38 13.49 -9.70 -7.41
C SER A 38 14.44 -8.99 -6.45
N VAL A 39 14.04 -8.93 -5.20
CA VAL A 39 14.89 -8.43 -4.13
C VAL A 39 15.60 -9.58 -3.44
N GLY A 40 16.86 -9.35 -3.06
CA GLY A 40 17.67 -10.31 -2.35
C GLY A 40 17.37 -10.37 -0.84
N PRO A 41 18.05 -11.26 -0.12
CA PRO A 41 17.91 -11.41 1.32
C PRO A 41 18.29 -10.13 2.09
N GLU A 42 19.13 -9.28 1.54
CA GLU A 42 19.53 -8.00 2.13
C GLU A 42 18.35 -7.05 2.31
N VAL A 43 17.46 -6.94 1.30
CA VAL A 43 16.25 -6.11 1.39
C VAL A 43 15.28 -6.70 2.40
N CYS A 44 15.06 -8.03 2.38
CA CYS A 44 14.21 -8.70 3.37
C CYS A 44 14.73 -8.46 4.79
N ALA A 45 16.04 -8.60 5.03
CA ALA A 45 16.65 -8.41 6.35
C ALA A 45 16.48 -6.96 6.82
N CYS A 46 16.77 -5.97 5.95
CA CYS A 46 16.62 -4.56 6.26
C CYS A 46 15.16 -4.21 6.55
N MET A 47 14.22 -4.63 5.69
CA MET A 47 12.81 -4.36 5.88
C MET A 47 12.27 -5.03 7.14
N THR A 48 12.70 -6.26 7.47
CA THR A 48 12.34 -6.93 8.72
C THR A 48 12.79 -6.11 9.94
N ALA A 49 14.03 -5.61 9.93
CA ALA A 49 14.56 -4.81 11.03
C ALA A 49 13.78 -3.51 11.24
N VAL A 50 13.43 -2.81 10.15
CA VAL A 50 12.61 -1.60 10.19
C VAL A 50 11.20 -1.91 10.69
N CYS A 51 10.54 -2.89 10.09
CA CYS A 51 9.17 -3.26 10.41
C CYS A 51 9.03 -3.72 11.87
N ALA A 52 9.96 -4.53 12.37
CA ALA A 52 9.96 -4.97 13.77
C ALA A 52 10.15 -3.79 14.75
N ALA A 53 11.02 -2.85 14.42
CA ALA A 53 11.21 -1.65 15.25
C ALA A 53 9.94 -0.77 15.27
N VAL A 54 9.30 -0.56 14.12
CA VAL A 54 8.04 0.19 14.03
C VAL A 54 6.93 -0.54 14.78
N ARG A 55 6.82 -1.87 14.68
CA ARG A 55 5.86 -2.67 15.47
C ARG A 55 6.09 -2.48 16.97
N GLY A 56 7.34 -2.42 17.41
CA GLY A 56 7.70 -2.20 18.82
C GLY A 56 7.17 -0.87 19.38
N ILE A 57 7.15 0.18 18.59
CA ILE A 57 6.64 1.50 19.00
C ILE A 57 5.15 1.71 18.70
N CYS A 58 4.55 0.91 17.83
CA CYS A 58 3.13 0.96 17.44
C CYS A 58 2.43 -0.39 17.66
N PRO A 59 2.40 -0.94 18.90
CA PRO A 59 1.97 -2.33 19.13
C PRO A 59 0.50 -2.60 18.82
N ALA A 60 -0.36 -1.60 18.93
CA ALA A 60 -1.81 -1.71 18.74
C ALA A 60 -2.28 -1.18 17.37
N LEU A 61 -1.41 -0.55 16.60
CA LEU A 61 -1.78 0.04 15.32
C LEU A 61 -1.71 -1.02 14.20
N PRO A 62 -2.72 -1.15 13.34
CA PRO A 62 -2.61 -1.95 12.13
C PRO A 62 -1.41 -1.51 11.28
N LEU A 63 -0.51 -2.43 10.99
CA LEU A 63 0.71 -2.17 10.24
C LEU A 63 0.80 -3.09 9.03
N GLY A 64 1.17 -2.51 7.90
CA GLY A 64 1.44 -3.24 6.67
C GLY A 64 2.81 -2.97 6.08
N VAL A 65 3.18 -3.75 5.08
CA VAL A 65 4.41 -3.56 4.32
C VAL A 65 4.17 -3.75 2.83
N GLN A 66 4.86 -2.95 2.03
CA GLN A 66 5.03 -3.15 0.59
C GLN A 66 6.54 -3.17 0.28
N ILE A 67 6.96 -4.11 -0.55
CA ILE A 67 8.36 -4.15 -1.02
C ILE A 67 8.37 -3.98 -2.54
N LEU A 68 8.88 -2.87 -2.96
CA LEU A 68 8.95 -2.43 -4.35
C LEU A 68 10.13 -3.11 -5.08
N SER A 69 9.86 -3.56 -6.30
CA SER A 69 8.51 -3.58 -6.91
C SER A 69 8.00 -5.02 -6.94
N SER A 70 6.74 -5.23 -6.58
CA SER A 70 6.07 -6.55 -6.65
C SER A 70 6.77 -7.70 -5.93
N ALA A 71 7.64 -7.42 -4.97
CA ALA A 71 8.31 -8.44 -4.16
C ALA A 71 7.35 -8.98 -3.07
N ASN A 72 6.18 -9.49 -3.52
CA ASN A 72 5.03 -9.79 -2.66
C ASN A 72 5.27 -10.97 -1.71
N GLN A 73 6.01 -12.00 -2.13
CA GLN A 73 6.39 -13.12 -1.24
C GLN A 73 7.34 -12.64 -0.15
N GLN A 74 8.30 -11.79 -0.50
CA GLN A 74 9.22 -11.18 0.45
C GLN A 74 8.46 -10.27 1.44
N ALA A 75 7.48 -9.51 0.96
CA ALA A 75 6.62 -8.72 1.81
C ALA A 75 5.83 -9.57 2.82
N LEU A 76 5.29 -10.74 2.39
CA LEU A 76 4.65 -11.69 3.31
C LEU A 76 5.61 -12.26 4.36
N ALA A 77 6.83 -12.63 3.95
CA ALA A 77 7.84 -13.14 4.87
C ALA A 77 8.25 -12.07 5.91
N VAL A 78 8.44 -10.82 5.46
CA VAL A 78 8.74 -9.68 6.33
C VAL A 78 7.57 -9.40 7.28
N ALA A 79 6.35 -9.38 6.78
CA ALA A 79 5.15 -9.16 7.58
C ALA A 79 5.01 -10.21 8.69
N LEU A 80 5.16 -11.50 8.34
CA LEU A 80 5.13 -12.60 9.29
C LEU A 80 6.21 -12.45 10.35
N ALA A 81 7.47 -12.23 9.94
CA ALA A 81 8.61 -12.14 10.84
C ALA A 81 8.54 -10.93 11.79
N SER A 82 7.89 -9.84 11.36
CA SER A 82 7.77 -8.60 12.13
C SER A 82 6.42 -8.44 12.85
N GLY A 83 5.51 -9.42 12.74
CA GLY A 83 4.18 -9.37 13.34
C GLY A 83 3.28 -8.30 12.74
N LEU A 84 3.37 -8.06 11.42
CA LEU A 84 2.50 -7.10 10.74
C LEU A 84 1.18 -7.76 10.31
N ASP A 85 0.19 -6.93 10.02
CA ASP A 85 -1.19 -7.35 9.83
C ASP A 85 -1.55 -7.56 8.36
N PHE A 86 -0.87 -6.86 7.44
CA PHE A 86 -1.18 -6.93 6.02
C PHE A 86 0.01 -6.58 5.13
N ILE A 87 -0.12 -6.91 3.84
CA ILE A 87 0.76 -6.42 2.78
C ILE A 87 -0.05 -5.65 1.73
N ARG A 88 0.62 -4.72 1.02
CA ARG A 88 0.14 -4.18 -0.24
C ARG A 88 0.89 -4.88 -1.36
N ALA A 89 0.15 -5.51 -2.28
CA ALA A 89 0.70 -6.32 -3.36
C ALA A 89 0.46 -5.67 -4.73
N GLU A 90 1.45 -5.72 -5.59
CA GLU A 90 1.33 -5.35 -7.01
C GLU A 90 1.32 -6.60 -7.89
N GLY A 91 0.71 -6.53 -9.08
CA GLY A 91 0.70 -7.65 -10.02
C GLY A 91 0.02 -8.91 -9.46
N PHE A 92 -1.14 -8.76 -8.83
CA PHE A 92 -1.86 -9.89 -8.23
C PHE A 92 -2.62 -10.69 -9.29
N VAL A 93 -3.45 -10.02 -10.10
CA VAL A 93 -4.14 -10.59 -11.26
C VAL A 93 -3.82 -9.78 -12.50
N PHE A 94 -3.85 -10.40 -13.66
CA PHE A 94 -3.48 -9.86 -14.96
C PHE A 94 -2.05 -9.35 -15.05
N SER A 95 -1.43 -9.56 -16.20
CA SER A 95 -0.09 -9.04 -16.50
C SER A 95 -0.18 -7.61 -17.02
N HIS A 96 0.86 -6.81 -16.75
CA HIS A 96 0.99 -5.46 -17.26
C HIS A 96 2.47 -5.09 -17.43
N VAL A 97 2.76 -3.99 -18.11
CA VAL A 97 4.11 -3.46 -18.26
C VAL A 97 4.29 -2.29 -17.30
N ALA A 98 5.24 -2.38 -16.38
CA ALA A 98 5.62 -1.33 -15.45
C ALA A 98 6.97 -0.73 -15.82
N ASP A 99 7.45 0.26 -15.08
CA ASP A 99 8.77 0.88 -15.27
C ASP A 99 9.90 -0.16 -15.19
N GLU A 100 9.71 -1.20 -14.39
CA GLU A 100 10.67 -2.28 -14.16
C GLU A 100 10.59 -3.40 -15.23
N GLY A 101 9.58 -3.38 -16.08
CA GLY A 101 9.37 -4.35 -17.15
C GLY A 101 8.03 -5.08 -17.07
N LEU A 102 7.96 -6.30 -17.59
CA LEU A 102 6.72 -7.09 -17.60
C LEU A 102 6.47 -7.71 -16.21
N LEU A 103 5.37 -7.31 -15.58
CA LEU A 103 4.85 -7.94 -14.37
C LEU A 103 3.84 -9.02 -14.73
N ASN A 104 4.06 -10.24 -14.24
CA ASN A 104 3.12 -11.33 -14.34
C ASN A 104 2.21 -11.40 -13.11
N ALA A 105 1.02 -11.95 -13.29
CA ALA A 105 0.10 -12.22 -12.19
C ALA A 105 0.69 -13.26 -11.22
N CYS A 106 0.56 -13.03 -9.91
CA CYS A 106 1.16 -13.87 -8.88
C CYS A 106 0.16 -14.46 -7.86
N ALA A 107 -1.15 -14.19 -7.98
CA ALA A 107 -2.13 -14.51 -6.96
C ALA A 107 -2.05 -15.98 -6.46
N GLY A 108 -2.03 -16.94 -7.39
CA GLY A 108 -1.97 -18.36 -7.04
C GLY A 108 -0.74 -18.75 -6.25
N ASP A 109 0.44 -18.29 -6.69
CA ASP A 109 1.71 -18.58 -6.03
C ASP A 109 1.84 -17.85 -4.69
N LEU A 110 1.39 -16.60 -4.64
CA LEU A 110 1.43 -15.78 -3.43
C LEU A 110 0.56 -16.38 -2.31
N LEU A 111 -0.67 -16.81 -2.64
CA LEU A 111 -1.57 -17.40 -1.64
C LEU A 111 -1.09 -18.79 -1.16
N ARG A 112 -0.50 -19.59 -2.04
CA ARG A 112 0.11 -20.86 -1.64
C ARG A 112 1.33 -20.63 -0.75
N TYR A 113 2.15 -19.63 -1.08
CA TYR A 113 3.28 -19.24 -0.24
C TYR A 113 2.80 -18.73 1.12
N ARG A 114 1.76 -17.86 1.18
CA ARG A 114 1.14 -17.41 2.44
C ARG A 114 0.80 -18.57 3.37
N ARG A 115 0.15 -19.60 2.83
CA ARG A 115 -0.19 -20.83 3.59
C ARG A 115 1.04 -21.63 3.97
N GLN A 116 1.98 -21.79 3.05
CA GLN A 116 3.21 -22.58 3.28
C GLN A 116 4.01 -22.06 4.47
N ILE A 117 4.09 -20.73 4.64
CA ILE A 117 4.84 -20.12 5.75
C ILE A 117 3.99 -19.87 7.01
N GLY A 118 2.71 -20.25 7.03
CA GLY A 118 1.82 -20.05 8.17
C GLY A 118 1.38 -18.59 8.38
N ALA A 119 1.28 -17.80 7.30
CA ALA A 119 0.95 -16.38 7.32
C ALA A 119 -0.52 -16.09 6.93
N GLU A 120 -1.45 -17.03 7.15
CA GLU A 120 -2.86 -16.88 6.73
C GLU A 120 -3.58 -15.70 7.40
N HIS A 121 -3.07 -15.25 8.55
CA HIS A 121 -3.56 -14.06 9.25
C HIS A 121 -3.12 -12.74 8.62
N VAL A 122 -2.10 -12.75 7.75
CA VAL A 122 -1.63 -11.55 7.05
C VAL A 122 -2.54 -11.29 5.85
N GLN A 123 -3.24 -10.17 5.86
CA GLN A 123 -4.13 -9.77 4.76
C GLN A 123 -3.34 -9.29 3.54
N ILE A 124 -3.91 -9.49 2.34
CA ILE A 124 -3.32 -9.04 1.07
C ILE A 124 -4.27 -8.03 0.44
N PHE A 125 -3.86 -6.76 0.45
CA PHE A 125 -4.50 -5.68 -0.30
C PHE A 125 -3.77 -5.51 -1.62
N THR A 126 -4.47 -5.59 -2.75
CA THR A 126 -3.82 -5.58 -4.06
C THR A 126 -4.17 -4.36 -4.90
N ASP A 127 -3.15 -3.79 -5.52
CA ASP A 127 -3.35 -2.78 -6.57
C ASP A 127 -4.02 -3.41 -7.80
N ILE A 128 -5.04 -2.75 -8.31
CA ILE A 128 -5.67 -3.08 -9.61
C ILE A 128 -5.44 -1.92 -10.58
N LYS A 129 -5.07 -2.24 -11.84
CA LYS A 129 -4.72 -1.23 -12.85
C LYS A 129 -3.76 -0.15 -12.28
N LYS A 130 -2.69 -0.59 -11.60
CA LYS A 130 -1.78 0.28 -10.83
C LYS A 130 -1.17 1.41 -11.65
N LYS A 131 -0.85 2.52 -10.98
CA LYS A 131 -0.06 3.64 -11.51
C LYS A 131 1.33 3.20 -12.02
N HIS A 132 2.01 4.08 -12.76
CA HIS A 132 3.34 3.83 -13.35
C HIS A 132 3.38 2.55 -14.18
N SER A 133 2.33 2.32 -14.98
CA SER A 133 2.19 1.09 -15.76
C SER A 133 1.39 1.33 -17.03
N SER A 134 1.68 0.53 -18.04
CA SER A 134 0.87 0.39 -19.25
C SER A 134 -0.01 -0.85 -19.13
N HIS A 135 -1.31 -0.65 -19.25
CA HIS A 135 -2.30 -1.72 -19.26
C HIS A 135 -2.78 -2.07 -20.67
N ALA A 136 -1.94 -1.83 -21.67
CA ALA A 136 -2.28 -2.11 -23.08
C ALA A 136 -2.57 -3.60 -23.33
N LEU A 137 -1.89 -4.51 -22.64
CA LEU A 137 -2.12 -5.96 -22.72
C LEU A 137 -3.54 -6.38 -22.27
N THR A 138 -4.18 -5.58 -21.45
CA THR A 138 -5.50 -5.83 -20.87
C THR A 138 -6.44 -4.66 -21.11
N SER A 139 -6.28 -3.98 -22.28
CA SER A 139 -7.12 -2.83 -22.64
C SER A 139 -8.58 -3.20 -22.88
N ASP A 140 -8.85 -4.47 -23.16
CA ASP A 140 -10.16 -5.11 -23.32
C ASP A 140 -10.79 -5.58 -21.99
N VAL A 141 -10.06 -5.48 -20.87
CA VAL A 141 -10.54 -5.83 -19.53
C VAL A 141 -10.78 -4.56 -18.72
N SER A 142 -12.01 -4.35 -18.26
CA SER A 142 -12.34 -3.18 -17.43
C SER A 142 -11.72 -3.26 -16.03
N ILE A 143 -11.71 -2.14 -15.30
CA ILE A 143 -11.23 -2.13 -13.91
C ILE A 143 -12.16 -2.95 -13.00
N GLU A 144 -13.45 -2.95 -13.26
CA GLU A 144 -14.44 -3.76 -12.51
C GLU A 144 -14.25 -5.27 -12.76
N GLU A 145 -13.90 -5.66 -13.99
CA GLU A 145 -13.56 -7.06 -14.29
C GLU A 145 -12.26 -7.46 -13.60
N THR A 146 -11.27 -6.56 -13.57
CA THR A 146 -10.01 -6.77 -12.82
C THR A 146 -10.30 -6.93 -11.34
N ALA A 147 -11.20 -6.11 -10.78
CA ALA A 147 -11.62 -6.18 -9.39
C ALA A 147 -12.29 -7.51 -9.05
N ARG A 148 -13.25 -7.95 -9.88
CA ARG A 148 -13.91 -9.28 -9.72
C ARG A 148 -12.91 -10.43 -9.82
N ALA A 149 -11.93 -10.33 -10.72
CA ALA A 149 -10.88 -11.35 -10.82
C ALA A 149 -10.01 -11.37 -9.55
N ALA A 150 -9.64 -10.24 -9.00
CA ALA A 150 -8.87 -10.19 -7.75
C ALA A 150 -9.66 -10.76 -6.56
N GLU A 151 -10.95 -10.46 -6.44
CA GLU A 151 -11.83 -11.07 -5.43
C GLU A 151 -11.95 -12.58 -5.63
N PHE A 152 -12.13 -13.04 -6.86
CA PHE A 152 -12.19 -14.47 -7.20
C PHE A 152 -10.89 -15.20 -6.84
N PHE A 153 -9.73 -14.55 -7.00
CA PHE A 153 -8.42 -15.05 -6.60
C PHE A 153 -8.10 -14.79 -5.14
N LEU A 154 -9.10 -14.45 -4.31
CA LEU A 154 -9.04 -14.35 -2.85
C LEU A 154 -8.11 -13.22 -2.33
N SER A 155 -8.09 -12.08 -3.00
CA SER A 155 -7.57 -10.84 -2.40
C SER A 155 -8.42 -10.45 -1.19
N ASP A 156 -7.80 -9.95 -0.12
CA ASP A 156 -8.52 -9.48 1.08
C ASP A 156 -9.04 -8.04 0.91
N GLY A 157 -8.57 -7.30 -0.09
CA GLY A 157 -9.05 -5.99 -0.47
C GLY A 157 -8.33 -5.43 -1.69
N LEU A 158 -8.84 -4.34 -2.23
CA LEU A 158 -8.37 -3.71 -3.47
C LEU A 158 -7.82 -2.31 -3.19
N VAL A 159 -6.84 -1.90 -3.99
CA VAL A 159 -6.30 -0.55 -3.98
C VAL A 159 -6.43 0.05 -5.37
N ILE A 160 -7.17 1.15 -5.48
CA ILE A 160 -7.30 1.95 -6.71
C ILE A 160 -6.34 3.13 -6.61
N THR A 161 -5.60 3.40 -7.68
CA THR A 161 -4.66 4.52 -7.74
C THR A 161 -5.00 5.43 -8.93
N GLY A 162 -4.51 6.69 -8.90
CA GLY A 162 -4.47 7.52 -10.10
C GLY A 162 -3.40 7.02 -11.08
N ALA A 163 -3.15 7.79 -12.13
CA ALA A 163 -2.17 7.43 -13.16
C ALA A 163 -0.70 7.50 -12.68
N ALA A 164 -0.42 8.35 -11.70
CA ALA A 164 0.91 8.55 -11.13
C ALA A 164 0.83 8.87 -9.62
N THR A 165 2.00 8.87 -8.95
CA THR A 165 2.09 9.24 -7.53
C THR A 165 1.58 10.68 -7.31
N GLY A 166 0.64 10.85 -6.38
CA GLY A 166 0.02 12.15 -6.07
C GLY A 166 -1.09 12.58 -7.06
N VAL A 167 -1.34 11.83 -8.13
CA VAL A 167 -2.47 12.05 -9.03
C VAL A 167 -3.73 11.40 -8.45
N GLU A 168 -4.84 12.11 -8.52
CA GLU A 168 -6.13 11.70 -8.01
C GLU A 168 -6.66 10.45 -8.71
N ALA A 169 -7.28 9.54 -7.94
CA ALA A 169 -8.02 8.41 -8.49
C ALA A 169 -9.37 8.87 -9.06
N ASP A 170 -9.85 8.23 -10.14
CA ASP A 170 -11.15 8.55 -10.73
C ASP A 170 -12.29 8.06 -9.82
N LEU A 171 -13.18 8.97 -9.42
CA LEU A 171 -14.35 8.67 -8.58
C LEU A 171 -15.34 7.71 -9.24
N ARG A 172 -15.39 7.69 -10.59
CA ARG A 172 -16.24 6.74 -11.32
C ARG A 172 -15.70 5.33 -11.21
N GLU A 173 -14.37 5.18 -11.28
CA GLU A 173 -13.70 3.89 -11.05
C GLU A 173 -13.93 3.40 -9.61
N LEU A 174 -13.77 4.27 -8.61
CA LEU A 174 -14.08 3.92 -7.22
C LEU A 174 -15.50 3.38 -7.07
N ARG A 175 -16.50 4.09 -7.59
CA ARG A 175 -17.90 3.68 -7.49
C ARG A 175 -18.18 2.38 -8.25
N GLY A 176 -17.68 2.26 -9.49
CA GLY A 176 -17.85 1.05 -10.30
C GLY A 176 -17.23 -0.18 -9.64
N VAL A 177 -16.01 -0.06 -9.13
CA VAL A 177 -15.33 -1.14 -8.42
C VAL A 177 -16.05 -1.49 -7.12
N SER A 178 -16.40 -0.50 -6.28
CA SER A 178 -17.09 -0.74 -5.00
C SER A 178 -18.45 -1.43 -5.17
N GLN A 179 -19.13 -1.22 -6.31
CA GLN A 179 -20.37 -1.90 -6.64
C GLN A 179 -20.16 -3.30 -7.22
N SER A 180 -18.97 -3.61 -7.72
CA SER A 180 -18.67 -4.87 -8.43
C SER A 180 -18.11 -5.98 -7.55
N VAL A 181 -17.65 -5.66 -6.33
CA VAL A 181 -17.03 -6.60 -5.37
C VAL A 181 -17.61 -6.43 -3.97
N ARG A 182 -17.32 -7.40 -3.08
CA ARG A 182 -17.76 -7.38 -1.67
C ARG A 182 -16.60 -7.13 -0.69
N ILE A 183 -15.37 -7.21 -1.18
CA ILE A 183 -14.16 -6.95 -0.38
C ILE A 183 -13.88 -5.45 -0.27
N PRO A 184 -13.14 -5.00 0.76
CA PRO A 184 -12.77 -3.61 0.94
C PRO A 184 -12.09 -2.98 -0.28
N VAL A 185 -12.44 -1.72 -0.58
CA VAL A 185 -11.83 -0.95 -1.68
C VAL A 185 -11.19 0.31 -1.08
N LEU A 186 -9.89 0.44 -1.28
CA LEU A 186 -9.07 1.54 -0.79
C LEU A 186 -8.63 2.46 -1.94
N ILE A 187 -8.47 3.74 -1.65
CA ILE A 187 -7.81 4.69 -2.55
C ILE A 187 -6.34 4.80 -2.15
N GLY A 188 -5.43 4.58 -3.11
CA GLY A 188 -3.99 4.47 -2.88
C GLY A 188 -3.14 5.64 -3.40
N SER A 189 -3.75 6.73 -3.91
CA SER A 189 -3.00 7.92 -4.35
C SER A 189 -3.87 9.17 -4.49
N GLY A 190 -3.23 10.34 -4.45
CA GLY A 190 -3.83 11.62 -4.81
C GLY A 190 -4.82 12.20 -3.80
N VAL A 191 -5.02 11.57 -2.64
CA VAL A 191 -5.89 12.11 -1.60
C VAL A 191 -5.17 13.23 -0.87
N THR A 192 -5.87 14.36 -0.75
CA THR A 192 -5.39 15.58 -0.09
C THR A 192 -6.43 16.09 0.92
N TYR A 193 -6.04 17.07 1.73
CA TYR A 193 -6.97 17.74 2.62
C TYR A 193 -8.17 18.34 1.87
N ASP A 194 -7.96 18.84 0.65
CA ASP A 194 -8.98 19.55 -0.10
C ASP A 194 -9.98 18.64 -0.82
N ASN A 195 -9.55 17.41 -1.21
CA ASN A 195 -10.40 16.48 -1.98
C ASN A 195 -10.90 15.26 -1.20
N VAL A 196 -10.47 15.07 0.06
CA VAL A 196 -10.79 13.87 0.86
C VAL A 196 -12.29 13.58 0.95
N GLU A 197 -13.13 14.60 0.94
CA GLU A 197 -14.59 14.46 1.01
C GLU A 197 -15.16 13.66 -0.17
N HIS A 198 -14.50 13.69 -1.31
CA HIS A 198 -14.93 12.96 -2.50
C HIS A 198 -14.72 11.45 -2.39
N TYR A 199 -13.88 10.99 -1.46
CA TYR A 199 -13.47 9.58 -1.32
C TYR A 199 -14.07 8.90 -0.09
N LEU A 200 -15.06 9.49 0.56
CA LEU A 200 -15.69 8.91 1.76
C LEU A 200 -16.44 7.59 1.48
N ASP A 201 -16.78 7.31 0.22
CA ASP A 201 -17.35 6.03 -0.20
C ASP A 201 -16.31 4.88 -0.21
N ALA A 202 -15.01 5.19 -0.15
CA ALA A 202 -13.96 4.18 -0.02
C ALA A 202 -13.92 3.61 1.40
N THR A 203 -13.58 2.32 1.52
CA THR A 203 -13.38 1.68 2.83
C THR A 203 -12.20 2.29 3.60
N GLY A 204 -11.19 2.77 2.87
CA GLY A 204 -10.03 3.43 3.45
C GLY A 204 -9.21 4.19 2.40
N MET A 205 -8.22 4.96 2.87
CA MET A 205 -7.37 5.80 2.03
C MET A 205 -5.92 5.67 2.46
N ILE A 206 -5.02 5.44 1.49
CA ILE A 206 -3.57 5.42 1.71
C ILE A 206 -3.03 6.79 1.32
N ILE A 207 -2.49 7.52 2.28
CA ILE A 207 -2.04 8.90 2.10
C ILE A 207 -0.55 8.97 2.40
N GLY A 208 0.23 9.36 1.40
CA GLY A 208 1.68 9.49 1.51
C GLY A 208 2.12 10.94 1.26
N SER A 209 2.28 11.32 0.00
CA SER A 209 2.88 12.60 -0.41
C SER A 209 2.21 13.83 0.21
N HIS A 210 0.89 13.80 0.44
CA HIS A 210 0.19 14.92 1.07
C HIS A 210 0.72 15.24 2.47
N PHE A 211 1.12 14.22 3.22
CA PHE A 211 1.66 14.39 4.58
C PHE A 211 3.12 14.81 4.62
N LYS A 212 3.79 14.84 3.49
CA LYS A 212 5.21 15.23 3.41
C LYS A 212 5.37 16.74 3.24
N GLU A 213 6.49 17.28 3.68
CA GLU A 213 6.88 18.66 3.44
C GLU A 213 6.85 18.98 1.94
N GLY A 214 6.24 20.11 1.57
CA GLY A 214 6.08 20.50 0.16
C GLY A 214 5.22 19.54 -0.69
N GLY A 215 4.62 18.49 -0.11
CA GLY A 215 3.84 17.50 -0.86
C GLY A 215 4.70 16.53 -1.69
N HIS A 216 6.00 16.47 -1.47
CA HIS A 216 6.93 15.61 -2.20
C HIS A 216 7.22 14.34 -1.40
N TRP A 217 7.04 13.18 -2.03
CA TRP A 217 7.12 11.87 -1.38
C TRP A 217 8.45 11.59 -0.64
N ALA A 218 9.56 12.13 -1.12
CA ALA A 218 10.89 11.90 -0.55
C ALA A 218 11.23 12.81 0.65
N ASN A 219 10.39 13.81 0.92
CA ASN A 219 10.62 14.74 2.04
C ASN A 219 10.15 14.14 3.36
N ALA A 220 10.53 14.79 4.47
CA ALA A 220 10.08 14.43 5.81
C ALA A 220 8.56 14.57 5.97
N VAL A 221 8.00 13.83 6.92
CA VAL A 221 6.59 13.99 7.33
C VAL A 221 6.40 15.31 8.04
N ASP A 222 5.36 16.05 7.66
CA ASP A 222 4.89 17.26 8.31
C ASP A 222 3.81 16.90 9.37
N PRO A 223 4.12 16.94 10.67
CA PRO A 223 3.18 16.53 11.72
C PRO A 223 1.89 17.36 11.75
N GLU A 224 1.96 18.65 11.40
CA GLU A 224 0.79 19.52 11.40
C GLU A 224 -0.17 19.18 10.27
N LYS A 225 0.35 18.78 9.09
CA LYS A 225 -0.48 18.29 8.00
C LYS A 225 -1.22 17.01 8.39
N VAL A 226 -0.51 16.06 9.02
CA VAL A 226 -1.13 14.80 9.49
C VAL A 226 -2.23 15.08 10.48
N LYS A 227 -1.95 15.85 11.52
CA LYS A 227 -2.90 16.20 12.57
C LYS A 227 -4.14 16.93 12.02
N ARG A 228 -3.93 17.93 11.16
CA ARG A 228 -5.01 18.68 10.53
C ARG A 228 -5.91 17.78 9.67
N PHE A 229 -5.30 16.87 8.92
CA PHE A 229 -6.03 15.93 8.06
C PHE A 229 -6.87 14.95 8.89
N VAL A 230 -6.29 14.35 9.93
CA VAL A 230 -7.00 13.45 10.85
C VAL A 230 -8.15 14.16 11.53
N GLY A 231 -7.96 15.41 11.95
CA GLY A 231 -9.03 16.24 12.49
C GLY A 231 -10.21 16.39 11.52
N LYS A 232 -9.91 16.69 10.23
CA LYS A 232 -10.95 16.77 9.19
C LYS A 232 -11.69 15.44 9.01
N ILE A 233 -10.97 14.31 8.93
CA ILE A 233 -11.61 12.99 8.82
C ILE A 233 -12.51 12.69 10.03
N HIS A 234 -12.04 13.01 11.23
CA HIS A 234 -12.85 12.83 12.43
C HIS A 234 -14.16 13.64 12.39
N ASP A 235 -14.13 14.86 11.87
CA ASP A 235 -15.33 15.67 11.72
C ASP A 235 -16.27 15.17 10.63
N LEU A 236 -15.73 14.62 9.54
CA LEU A 236 -16.52 14.03 8.44
C LEU A 236 -17.17 12.69 8.78
N ARG A 237 -16.67 11.99 9.82
CA ARG A 237 -17.22 10.71 10.30
C ARG A 237 -18.32 10.86 11.36
N LYS A 238 -18.60 12.08 11.80
CA LYS A 238 -19.71 12.41 12.74
C LYS A 238 -21.05 12.47 12.02
#